data_0c212c36515d988631dbab73e0e317b4
#
_entry.id   0c212c36515d988631dbab73e0e317b4
#
_cell.length_a   1.000
_cell.length_b   1.000
_cell.length_c   1.000
_cell.angle_alpha   90.00
_cell.angle_beta   90.00
_cell.angle_gamma   90.00
#
_symmetry.space_group_name_H-M   'P 1'
#
loop_
_entity.id
_entity.type
_entity.pdbx_description
1 polymer ?
#
loop_
_entity_poly.entity_id
_entity_poly.type
_entity_poly.pdbx_seq_one_letter_code
_entity_poly.pdbx_strand_id
1 'polypeptide(L)'
;MKGQYFLKDKKAMIYKHLPSTQNEYGIWIKGKIMPISAAPLWCYARQESQGLKYEAGIVNLKDEDRMFVFNHNANIDQTRLILYRGAWYFITRVDTTDDYNWDMFVYVREAPLGERPKETDIEPFDPSKL
;
A
#
# COMPACT_ATOMS: atom_id res chain seq x y z
N MET A 1 12.05 -15.52 22.64
CA MET A 1 12.80 -15.34 21.40
C MET A 1 12.68 -13.90 20.91
N LYS A 2 13.76 -13.40 20.50
CA LYS A 2 13.75 -12.04 19.96
C LYS A 2 13.31 -12.08 18.51
N GLY A 3 12.27 -11.36 18.19
CA GLY A 3 11.89 -11.18 16.82
C GLY A 3 12.91 -10.35 16.06
N GLN A 4 12.79 -10.35 14.75
CA GLN A 4 13.58 -9.47 13.93
C GLN A 4 13.24 -8.02 14.26
N TYR A 5 14.28 -7.20 14.33
CA TYR A 5 14.09 -5.78 14.52
C TYR A 5 14.10 -5.07 13.16
N PHE A 6 13.06 -4.34 12.90
CA PHE A 6 12.94 -3.55 11.66
C PHE A 6 13.00 -2.07 12.00
N LEU A 7 14.04 -1.42 11.52
CA LEU A 7 14.21 0.01 11.73
C LEU A 7 13.27 0.79 10.82
N LYS A 8 12.29 1.47 11.41
CA LYS A 8 11.28 2.23 10.67
C LYS A 8 11.79 3.65 10.43
N ASP A 9 12.70 3.80 9.51
CA ASP A 9 13.36 5.07 9.18
C ASP A 9 12.96 5.63 7.82
N LYS A 10 12.03 4.99 7.14
CA LYS A 10 11.48 5.47 5.87
C LYS A 10 10.07 5.97 6.07
N LYS A 11 9.58 6.74 5.11
CA LYS A 11 8.22 7.28 5.17
C LYS A 11 7.46 6.91 3.91
N ALA A 12 6.20 6.54 4.08
CA ALA A 12 5.32 6.23 2.97
C ALA A 12 3.93 6.80 3.25
N MET A 13 3.25 7.23 2.19
CA MET A 13 1.85 7.67 2.29
C MET A 13 0.95 6.53 1.84
N ILE A 14 -0.12 6.33 2.57
CA ILE A 14 -1.11 5.31 2.24
C ILE A 14 -2.41 5.99 1.86
N TYR A 15 -3.00 5.52 0.77
CA TYR A 15 -4.21 6.11 0.20
C TYR A 15 -5.33 5.09 0.20
N LYS A 16 -6.53 5.55 0.40
CA LYS A 16 -7.73 4.73 0.29
C LYS A 16 -8.58 5.20 -0.87
N HIS A 17 -9.35 4.29 -1.43
CA HIS A 17 -10.35 4.64 -2.44
C HIS A 17 -11.59 5.18 -1.76
N LEU A 18 -12.07 6.32 -2.24
CA LEU A 18 -13.33 6.87 -1.80
C LEU A 18 -14.46 6.27 -2.63
N PRO A 19 -15.67 6.14 -2.07
CA PRO A 19 -16.78 5.56 -2.81
C PRO A 19 -17.20 6.43 -3.99
N SER A 20 -17.71 5.79 -5.03
CA SER A 20 -18.33 6.50 -6.13
C SER A 20 -19.64 7.16 -5.67
N THR A 21 -19.95 8.31 -6.22
CA THR A 21 -21.14 9.07 -5.87
C THR A 21 -21.99 9.31 -7.13
N GLN A 22 -23.29 9.56 -6.94
CA GLN A 22 -24.14 10.01 -8.02
C GLN A 22 -24.27 11.53 -7.97
N ASN A 23 -24.24 12.17 -9.15
CA ASN A 23 -24.54 13.58 -9.23
C ASN A 23 -26.06 13.80 -9.26
N GLU A 24 -26.49 15.05 -9.37
CA GLU A 24 -27.92 15.41 -9.42
C GLU A 24 -28.67 14.82 -10.60
N TYR A 25 -27.94 14.40 -11.63
CA TYR A 25 -28.52 13.78 -12.83
C TYR A 25 -28.53 12.26 -12.77
N GLY A 26 -28.15 11.69 -11.64
CA GLY A 26 -28.05 10.24 -11.46
C GLY A 26 -26.85 9.58 -12.10
N ILE A 27 -25.90 10.36 -12.60
CA ILE A 27 -24.68 9.83 -13.23
C ILE A 27 -23.67 9.49 -12.14
N TRP A 28 -23.12 8.27 -12.21
CA TRP A 28 -22.09 7.84 -11.28
C TRP A 28 -20.76 8.54 -11.57
N ILE A 29 -20.20 9.16 -10.54
CA ILE A 29 -18.89 9.79 -10.57
C ILE A 29 -17.95 8.91 -9.78
N LYS A 30 -16.86 8.49 -10.42
CA LYS A 30 -15.84 7.66 -9.77
C LYS A 30 -15.23 8.42 -8.59
N GLY A 31 -15.11 7.74 -7.45
CA GLY A 31 -14.47 8.31 -6.29
C GLY A 31 -12.98 8.50 -6.52
N LYS A 32 -12.43 9.50 -5.85
CA LYS A 32 -11.00 9.78 -5.86
C LYS A 32 -10.30 8.96 -4.78
N ILE A 33 -8.99 9.06 -4.71
CA ILE A 33 -8.22 8.47 -3.60
C ILE A 33 -7.83 9.57 -2.63
N MET A 34 -7.68 9.21 -1.37
CA MET A 34 -7.38 10.15 -0.29
C MET A 34 -6.37 9.52 0.65
N PRO A 35 -5.36 10.29 1.14
CA PRO A 35 -4.47 9.75 2.17
C PRO A 35 -5.26 9.35 3.41
N ILE A 36 -4.80 8.30 4.10
CA ILE A 36 -5.44 7.88 5.35
C ILE A 36 -4.92 8.64 6.56
N SER A 37 -3.91 9.48 6.37
CA SER A 37 -3.33 10.28 7.45
C SER A 37 -2.84 11.61 6.90
N ALA A 38 -2.69 12.60 7.81
CA ALA A 38 -2.22 13.93 7.42
C ALA A 38 -0.73 13.93 7.07
N ALA A 39 0.03 13.02 7.63
CA ALA A 39 1.47 12.92 7.43
C ALA A 39 1.85 11.50 7.01
N PRO A 40 3.00 11.35 6.32
CA PRO A 40 3.49 10.03 5.97
C PRO A 40 3.72 9.17 7.20
N LEU A 41 3.56 7.87 7.03
CA LEU A 41 3.78 6.90 8.09
C LEU A 41 5.23 6.40 8.05
N TRP A 42 5.82 6.27 9.22
CA TRP A 42 7.15 5.68 9.34
C TRP A 42 7.08 4.19 9.05
N CYS A 43 8.05 3.70 8.30
CA CYS A 43 8.10 2.30 7.94
C CYS A 43 9.54 1.84 7.70
N TYR A 44 9.71 0.53 7.73
CA TYR A 44 10.87 -0.14 7.17
C TYR A 44 10.49 -0.53 5.74
N ALA A 45 11.39 -0.33 4.79
CA ALA A 45 11.13 -0.69 3.41
C ALA A 45 12.31 -1.46 2.86
N ARG A 46 12.04 -2.56 2.18
CA ARG A 46 13.06 -3.28 1.45
C ARG A 46 12.52 -3.74 0.12
N GLN A 47 13.40 -3.79 -0.85
CA GLN A 47 13.07 -4.34 -2.15
C GLN A 47 13.08 -5.85 -2.02
N GLU A 48 11.97 -6.48 -2.41
CA GLU A 48 11.95 -7.93 -2.48
C GLU A 48 12.76 -8.36 -3.69
N SER A 49 13.60 -9.37 -3.48
CA SER A 49 14.35 -9.91 -4.56
C SER A 49 13.40 -10.50 -5.59
N GLN A 50 13.36 -9.88 -6.75
CA GLN A 50 12.65 -10.45 -7.89
C GLN A 50 13.44 -11.59 -8.52
N GLY A 51 14.36 -12.16 -7.77
CA GLY A 51 15.12 -13.26 -8.29
C GLY A 51 14.19 -14.24 -8.99
N LEU A 52 14.40 -14.38 -10.28
CA LEU A 52 13.75 -15.40 -11.04
C LEU A 52 14.03 -16.70 -10.35
N LYS A 53 13.01 -17.28 -9.77
CA LYS A 53 13.18 -18.60 -9.19
C LYS A 53 12.98 -19.61 -10.28
N TYR A 54 14.08 -20.14 -10.73
CA TYR A 54 14.05 -21.26 -11.65
C TYR A 54 13.93 -22.53 -10.85
N GLU A 55 12.72 -22.99 -10.66
CA GLU A 55 12.51 -24.30 -10.06
C GLU A 55 11.98 -25.23 -11.15
N ALA A 56 12.69 -26.31 -11.35
CA ALA A 56 12.30 -27.33 -12.32
C ALA A 56 12.05 -26.78 -13.73
N GLY A 57 12.83 -25.77 -14.13
CA GLY A 57 12.69 -25.18 -15.44
C GLY A 57 11.53 -24.22 -15.58
N ILE A 58 10.79 -23.97 -14.51
CA ILE A 58 9.67 -23.05 -14.50
C ILE A 58 10.13 -21.73 -13.89
N VAL A 59 9.86 -20.64 -14.61
CA VAL A 59 10.16 -19.30 -14.10
C VAL A 59 8.97 -18.82 -13.30
N ASN A 60 9.12 -18.77 -11.99
CA ASN A 60 8.13 -18.17 -11.12
C ASN A 60 8.52 -16.72 -10.85
N LEU A 61 7.76 -15.80 -11.40
CA LEU A 61 7.90 -14.39 -11.07
C LEU A 61 7.18 -14.15 -9.74
N LYS A 62 7.90 -13.55 -8.81
CA LYS A 62 7.23 -13.06 -7.60
C LYS A 62 6.36 -11.88 -7.98
N ASP A 63 5.13 -11.89 -7.51
CA ASP A 63 4.22 -10.76 -7.71
C ASP A 63 4.59 -9.56 -6.85
N GLU A 64 5.46 -9.78 -5.87
CA GLU A 64 5.80 -8.75 -4.89
C GLU A 64 7.13 -8.09 -5.23
N ASP A 65 7.12 -6.78 -5.39
CA ASP A 65 8.31 -5.99 -5.72
C ASP A 65 9.01 -5.46 -4.49
N ARG A 66 8.27 -5.23 -3.41
CA ARG A 66 8.78 -4.58 -2.22
C ARG A 66 7.99 -5.03 -1.00
N MET A 67 8.61 -4.92 0.17
CA MET A 67 7.95 -5.16 1.44
C MET A 67 8.10 -3.94 2.32
N PHE A 68 7.01 -3.55 2.95
CA PHE A 68 7.02 -2.52 3.98
C PHE A 68 6.65 -3.12 5.32
N VAL A 69 7.25 -2.60 6.37
CA VAL A 69 6.87 -2.96 7.74
C VAL A 69 6.40 -1.68 8.42
N PHE A 70 5.14 -1.66 8.82
CA PHE A 70 4.55 -0.55 9.55
C PHE A 70 4.24 -0.98 10.98
N ASN A 71 4.10 -0.01 11.87
CA ASN A 71 3.42 -0.28 13.13
C ASN A 71 1.98 -0.67 12.81
N HIS A 72 1.42 -1.55 13.61
CA HIS A 72 0.05 -2.02 13.37
C HIS A 72 -0.92 -0.86 13.17
N ASN A 73 -1.66 -0.90 12.09
CA ASN A 73 -2.66 0.11 11.75
C ASN A 73 -3.84 -0.60 11.07
N ALA A 74 -4.97 -0.57 11.74
CA ALA A 74 -6.16 -1.25 11.24
C ALA A 74 -6.70 -0.65 9.94
N ASN A 75 -6.26 0.55 9.57
CA ASN A 75 -6.68 1.20 8.33
C ASN A 75 -5.87 0.75 7.12
N ILE A 76 -4.85 -0.08 7.31
CA ILE A 76 -4.05 -0.61 6.20
C ILE A 76 -4.56 -2.00 5.84
N ASP A 77 -5.04 -2.15 4.62
CA ASP A 77 -5.51 -3.43 4.11
C ASP A 77 -5.18 -3.56 2.61
N GLN A 78 -5.58 -4.66 2.01
CA GLN A 78 -5.24 -4.95 0.61
C GLN A 78 -5.84 -3.97 -0.39
N THR A 79 -6.83 -3.18 0.00
CA THR A 79 -7.48 -2.24 -0.91
C THR A 79 -6.78 -0.90 -0.99
N ARG A 80 -5.74 -0.71 -0.20
CA ARG A 80 -5.02 0.57 -0.13
C ARG A 80 -3.93 0.65 -1.19
N LEU A 81 -3.50 1.88 -1.46
CA LEU A 81 -2.36 2.18 -2.32
C LEU A 81 -1.26 2.79 -1.48
N ILE A 82 -0.03 2.54 -1.86
CA ILE A 82 1.12 3.14 -1.18
C ILE A 82 1.89 4.01 -2.16
N LEU A 83 2.17 5.24 -1.74
CA LEU A 83 3.07 6.13 -2.45
C LEU A 83 4.38 6.20 -1.66
N TYR A 84 5.45 5.75 -2.27
CA TYR A 84 6.77 5.71 -1.66
C TYR A 84 7.82 6.16 -2.65
N ARG A 85 8.55 7.20 -2.29
CA ARG A 85 9.62 7.78 -3.13
C ARG A 85 9.17 8.06 -4.57
N GLY A 86 7.97 8.59 -4.72
CA GLY A 86 7.42 8.93 -6.02
C GLY A 86 6.87 7.77 -6.84
N ALA A 87 6.89 6.57 -6.30
CA ALA A 87 6.34 5.40 -6.97
C ALA A 87 5.08 4.91 -6.28
N TRP A 88 4.12 4.46 -7.08
CA TRP A 88 2.86 3.92 -6.60
C TRP A 88 2.92 2.40 -6.54
N TYR A 89 2.37 1.84 -5.46
CA TYR A 89 2.35 0.40 -5.24
C TYR A 89 0.96 -0.08 -4.89
N PHE A 90 0.60 -1.24 -5.41
CA PHE A 90 -0.60 -1.97 -5.00
C PHE A 90 -0.23 -2.97 -3.92
N ILE A 91 -1.07 -3.09 -2.91
CA ILE A 91 -0.84 -4.06 -1.84
C ILE A 91 -1.32 -5.43 -2.31
N THR A 92 -0.43 -6.42 -2.27
CA THR A 92 -0.77 -7.79 -2.66
C THR A 92 -1.22 -8.63 -1.48
N ARG A 93 -0.64 -8.40 -0.31
CA ARG A 93 -1.07 -9.04 0.92
C ARG A 93 -0.56 -8.30 2.14
N VAL A 94 -1.25 -8.50 3.24
CA VAL A 94 -0.90 -7.92 4.53
C VAL A 94 -0.80 -9.05 5.54
N ASP A 95 0.36 -9.17 6.18
CA ASP A 95 0.58 -10.13 7.25
C ASP A 95 0.78 -9.39 8.56
N THR A 96 0.06 -9.78 9.59
CA THR A 96 0.28 -9.29 10.94
C THR A 96 1.00 -10.36 11.74
N THR A 97 1.73 -9.93 12.77
CA THR A 97 2.38 -10.88 13.66
C THR A 97 1.34 -11.42 14.63
N ASP A 98 0.72 -12.47 14.25
CA ASP A 98 -0.22 -13.27 15.07
C ASP A 98 -0.79 -12.53 16.30
N ASP A 99 -0.35 -12.94 17.48
CA ASP A 99 -0.94 -12.47 18.73
C ASP A 99 -0.49 -11.08 19.16
N TYR A 100 0.53 -10.52 18.54
CA TYR A 100 1.13 -9.30 19.05
C TYR A 100 0.69 -8.02 18.36
N ASN A 101 0.34 -8.08 17.09
CA ASN A 101 -0.15 -6.92 16.32
C ASN A 101 0.75 -5.68 16.40
N TRP A 102 2.04 -5.87 16.63
CA TRP A 102 2.97 -4.74 16.73
C TRP A 102 3.47 -4.28 15.38
N ASP A 103 3.78 -5.23 14.52
CA ASP A 103 4.26 -4.96 13.17
C ASP A 103 3.32 -5.56 12.15
N MET A 104 3.13 -4.83 11.05
CA MET A 104 2.42 -5.34 9.88
C MET A 104 3.41 -5.44 8.74
N PHE A 105 3.40 -6.58 8.08
CA PHE A 105 4.20 -6.80 6.88
C PHE A 105 3.29 -6.61 5.68
N VAL A 106 3.61 -5.61 4.87
CA VAL A 106 2.79 -5.24 3.72
C VAL A 106 3.60 -5.53 2.46
N TYR A 107 3.15 -6.50 1.68
CA TYR A 107 3.79 -6.88 0.42
C TYR A 107 3.08 -6.20 -0.72
N VAL A 108 3.87 -5.63 -1.62
CA VAL A 108 3.35 -4.76 -2.66
C VAL A 108 3.99 -5.08 -4.01
N ARG A 109 3.31 -4.67 -5.07
CA ARG A 109 3.87 -4.63 -6.42
C ARG A 109 3.75 -3.23 -6.97
N GLU A 110 4.70 -2.82 -7.79
CA GLU A 110 4.67 -1.49 -8.38
C GLU A 110 3.55 -1.40 -9.40
N ALA A 111 2.83 -0.29 -9.36
CA ALA A 111 1.75 -0.05 -10.30
C ALA A 111 2.29 0.20 -11.70
N PRO A 112 1.78 -0.49 -12.74
CA PRO A 112 2.14 -0.18 -14.11
C PRO A 112 1.77 1.25 -14.47
N LEU A 113 2.48 1.83 -15.45
CA LEU A 113 2.28 3.23 -15.83
C LEU A 113 0.82 3.58 -16.11
N GLY A 114 0.08 2.70 -16.76
CA GLY A 114 -1.31 2.95 -17.09
C GLY A 114 -2.28 2.86 -15.93
N GLU A 115 -1.84 2.33 -14.80
CA GLU A 115 -2.71 2.13 -13.63
C GLU A 115 -2.35 3.07 -12.47
N ARG A 116 -1.39 3.98 -12.68
CA ARG A 116 -0.98 4.91 -11.64
C ARG A 116 -2.00 6.02 -11.47
N PRO A 117 -2.32 6.40 -10.22
CA PRO A 117 -3.19 7.55 -9.99
C PRO A 117 -2.59 8.83 -10.56
N LYS A 118 -3.46 9.70 -11.05
CA LYS A 118 -3.08 11.03 -11.50
C LYS A 118 -3.34 12.02 -10.38
N GLU A 119 -2.65 13.17 -10.42
CA GLU A 119 -2.87 14.22 -9.41
C GLU A 119 -4.33 14.62 -9.30
N THR A 120 -5.06 14.62 -10.41
CA THR A 120 -6.47 14.97 -10.43
C THR A 120 -7.35 13.93 -9.72
N ASP A 121 -6.83 12.74 -9.48
CA ASP A 121 -7.56 11.66 -8.82
C ASP A 121 -7.33 11.66 -7.30
N ILE A 122 -6.54 12.59 -6.78
CA ILE A 122 -6.16 12.62 -5.37
C ILE A 122 -6.87 13.77 -4.67
N GLU A 123 -7.52 13.46 -3.55
CA GLU A 123 -8.10 14.46 -2.65
C GLU A 123 -7.20 14.67 -1.45
N PRO A 124 -7.21 15.88 -0.85
CA PRO A 124 -6.50 16.10 0.41
C PRO A 124 -7.09 15.26 1.53
N PHE A 125 -6.27 14.97 2.53
CA PHE A 125 -6.72 14.25 3.70
C PHE A 125 -7.89 14.96 4.38
N ASP A 126 -8.95 14.20 4.65
CA ASP A 126 -10.14 14.68 5.35
C ASP A 126 -10.54 13.60 6.35
N PRO A 127 -10.36 13.84 7.66
CA PRO A 127 -10.66 12.81 8.66
C PRO A 127 -12.13 12.43 8.70
N SER A 128 -13.02 13.27 8.20
CA SER A 128 -14.45 12.92 8.15
C SER A 128 -14.79 11.84 7.13
N LYS A 129 -13.85 11.56 6.21
CA LYS A 129 -14.04 10.57 5.16
C LYS A 129 -13.32 9.24 5.44
N LEU A 130 -12.77 9.09 6.61
CA LEU A 130 -12.11 7.85 7.00
C LEU A 130 -13.09 6.72 7.31
#